data_1118b5b3ba12f7c9fe72e11affb73934
#
_entry.id   1118b5b3ba12f7c9fe72e11affb73934
#
_cell.length_a   1.000
_cell.length_b   1.000
_cell.length_c   1.000
_cell.angle_alpha   90.00
_cell.angle_beta   90.00
_cell.angle_gamma   90.00
#
_symmetry.space_group_name_H-M   'P 1'
#
loop_
_entity.id
_entity.type
_entity.pdbx_description
1 polymer ?
#
loop_
_entity_poly.entity_id
_entity_poly.type
_entity_poly.pdbx_seq_one_letter_code
_entity_poly.pdbx_strand_id
1 'polypeptide(L)'
;MVKIEDLTVKYPDGTTAVDNITMNINDGEHLALIGANGAGKSSLILSMVGVLPSDGSVEIDGVKLGKSTLTDIRRLAGVVFQNPDDQLFLPTIYDDIAFGPRNMGLDEESVRYRVEDRLRLLGIEHLRDRTALKLSGGEKRMAAMATVLAMKPSVMILDEPTAFLDPKARRNLINVLKSLPHTMLIATHDLTFAAEVCRRAVVLRKGSVFADGPTDELLFDDELMDAAGIESINVYIGNIFKK
;
A
#
# COMPACT_ATOMS: atom_id res chain seq x y z
N MET A 1 -3.76 -11.28 -9.63
CA MET A 1 -4.23 -11.98 -8.40
C MET A 1 -3.07 -12.23 -7.44
N VAL A 2 -3.28 -12.03 -6.12
CA VAL A 2 -2.29 -12.37 -5.07
C VAL A 2 -2.81 -13.54 -4.25
N LYS A 3 -1.93 -14.50 -3.95
CA LYS A 3 -2.20 -15.60 -3.01
C LYS A 3 -1.12 -15.65 -1.95
N ILE A 4 -1.54 -15.77 -0.71
CA ILE A 4 -0.68 -15.91 0.45
C ILE A 4 -1.15 -17.16 1.19
N GLU A 5 -0.24 -18.11 1.46
CA GLU A 5 -0.55 -19.38 2.12
C GLU A 5 0.43 -19.64 3.26
N ASP A 6 -0.12 -19.83 4.45
CA ASP A 6 0.60 -20.19 5.68
C ASP A 6 1.81 -19.28 5.99
N LEU A 7 1.70 -17.98 5.65
CA LEU A 7 2.80 -17.04 5.74
C LEU A 7 3.13 -16.71 7.18
N THR A 8 4.39 -16.95 7.56
CA THR A 8 4.91 -16.64 8.90
C THR A 8 6.20 -15.82 8.81
N VAL A 9 6.27 -14.72 9.56
CA VAL A 9 7.46 -13.85 9.64
C VAL A 9 7.95 -13.79 11.06
N LYS A 10 9.21 -14.19 11.26
CA LYS A 10 9.90 -14.11 12.55
C LYS A 10 11.11 -13.19 12.46
N TYR A 11 11.24 -12.29 13.42
CA TYR A 11 12.42 -11.46 13.56
C TYR A 11 13.58 -12.21 14.24
N PRO A 12 14.83 -11.74 14.08
CA PRO A 12 16.00 -12.40 14.69
C PRO A 12 15.97 -12.50 16.22
N ASP A 13 15.21 -11.64 16.89
CA ASP A 13 14.99 -11.66 18.33
C ASP A 13 13.95 -12.70 18.79
N GLY A 14 13.39 -13.47 17.85
CA GLY A 14 12.37 -14.49 18.11
C GLY A 14 10.93 -13.98 18.06
N THR A 15 10.70 -12.66 17.89
CA THR A 15 9.36 -12.09 17.79
C THR A 15 8.66 -12.57 16.51
N THR A 16 7.49 -13.18 16.64
CA THR A 16 6.63 -13.53 15.51
C THR A 16 5.75 -12.32 15.16
N ALA A 17 6.03 -11.69 14.02
CA ALA A 17 5.31 -10.50 13.55
C ALA A 17 4.11 -10.84 12.66
N VAL A 18 4.20 -11.96 11.94
CA VAL A 18 3.13 -12.54 11.11
C VAL A 18 3.07 -14.01 11.45
N ASP A 19 1.89 -14.52 11.75
CA ASP A 19 1.67 -15.87 12.22
C ASP A 19 0.59 -16.57 11.40
N ASN A 20 1.04 -17.47 10.51
CA ASN A 20 0.20 -18.36 9.71
C ASN A 20 -0.93 -17.63 8.93
N ILE A 21 -0.58 -16.55 8.20
CA ILE A 21 -1.56 -15.82 7.39
C ILE A 21 -1.82 -16.55 6.09
N THR A 22 -3.10 -16.85 5.83
CA THR A 22 -3.61 -17.31 4.53
C THR A 22 -4.69 -16.35 4.06
N MET A 23 -4.49 -15.73 2.89
CA MET A 23 -5.44 -14.81 2.26
C MET A 23 -5.18 -14.68 0.76
N ASN A 24 -6.18 -14.17 0.03
CA ASN A 24 -6.04 -13.85 -1.39
C ASN A 24 -6.56 -12.45 -1.69
N ILE A 25 -6.08 -11.86 -2.79
CA ILE A 25 -6.58 -10.61 -3.36
C ILE A 25 -6.90 -10.88 -4.82
N ASN A 26 -8.15 -10.64 -5.21
CA ASN A 26 -8.60 -10.87 -6.59
C ASN A 26 -8.12 -9.76 -7.52
N ASP A 27 -8.12 -10.02 -8.83
CA ASP A 27 -7.73 -9.01 -9.82
C ASP A 27 -8.70 -7.82 -9.77
N GLY A 28 -8.12 -6.60 -9.73
CA GLY A 28 -8.88 -5.35 -9.62
C GLY A 28 -9.51 -5.10 -8.24
N GLU A 29 -9.28 -5.97 -7.26
CA GLU A 29 -9.78 -5.80 -5.90
C GLU A 29 -8.94 -4.76 -5.14
N HIS A 30 -9.62 -3.86 -4.42
CA HIS A 30 -9.01 -3.01 -3.40
C HIS A 30 -9.31 -3.61 -2.03
N LEU A 31 -8.30 -4.20 -1.41
CA LEU A 31 -8.37 -4.83 -0.09
C LEU A 31 -7.75 -3.92 0.96
N ALA A 32 -8.51 -3.63 2.03
CA ALA A 32 -7.98 -2.96 3.21
C ALA A 32 -7.33 -3.97 4.16
N LEU A 33 -6.11 -3.69 4.61
CA LEU A 33 -5.43 -4.42 5.67
C LEU A 33 -5.46 -3.56 6.94
N ILE A 34 -6.35 -3.89 7.85
CA ILE A 34 -6.63 -3.11 9.05
C ILE A 34 -5.97 -3.80 10.25
N GLY A 35 -5.51 -3.01 11.22
CA GLY A 35 -4.92 -3.55 12.45
C GLY A 35 -4.28 -2.44 13.28
N ALA A 36 -4.24 -2.64 14.59
CA ALA A 36 -3.55 -1.75 15.50
C ALA A 36 -2.05 -1.61 15.16
N ASN A 37 -1.38 -0.62 15.73
CA ASN A 37 0.07 -0.53 15.61
C ASN A 37 0.73 -1.79 16.18
N GLY A 38 1.68 -2.37 15.43
CA GLY A 38 2.31 -3.65 15.79
C GLY A 38 1.50 -4.90 15.45
N ALA A 39 0.34 -4.78 14.77
CA ALA A 39 -0.47 -5.94 14.36
C ALA A 39 0.19 -6.82 13.27
N GLY A 40 1.31 -6.37 12.65
CA GLY A 40 2.04 -7.13 11.65
C GLY A 40 1.87 -6.62 10.20
N LYS A 41 1.13 -5.53 9.97
CA LYS A 41 0.82 -5.01 8.62
C LYS A 41 2.07 -4.78 7.76
N SER A 42 3.01 -3.95 8.22
CA SER A 42 4.23 -3.64 7.46
C SER A 42 5.15 -4.85 7.32
N SER A 43 5.20 -5.75 8.32
CA SER A 43 5.96 -7.01 8.24
C SER A 43 5.40 -7.93 7.16
N LEU A 44 4.06 -8.02 7.04
CA LEU A 44 3.38 -8.74 5.97
C LEU A 44 3.74 -8.14 4.61
N ILE A 45 3.60 -6.82 4.45
CA ILE A 45 3.95 -6.11 3.21
C ILE A 45 5.40 -6.38 2.79
N LEU A 46 6.34 -6.22 3.71
CA LEU A 46 7.77 -6.41 3.41
C LEU A 46 8.11 -7.85 3.08
N SER A 47 7.41 -8.82 3.67
CA SER A 47 7.60 -10.23 3.32
C SER A 47 7.03 -10.58 1.95
N MET A 48 5.91 -9.97 1.55
CA MET A 48 5.31 -10.19 0.22
C MET A 48 6.24 -9.81 -0.94
N VAL A 49 7.15 -8.85 -0.73
CA VAL A 49 8.13 -8.41 -1.73
C VAL A 49 9.56 -8.92 -1.44
N GLY A 50 9.68 -9.88 -0.51
CA GLY A 50 10.94 -10.55 -0.18
C GLY A 50 12.01 -9.62 0.41
N VAL A 51 11.60 -8.62 1.19
CA VAL A 51 12.49 -7.79 2.02
C VAL A 51 12.70 -8.46 3.36
N LEU A 52 11.64 -8.99 3.98
CA LEU A 52 11.75 -9.83 5.17
C LEU A 52 11.65 -11.31 4.78
N PRO A 53 12.51 -12.17 5.35
CA PRO A 53 12.38 -13.61 5.17
C PRO A 53 11.09 -14.10 5.82
N SER A 54 10.46 -15.09 5.18
CA SER A 54 9.22 -15.69 5.67
C SER A 54 9.17 -17.18 5.34
N ASP A 55 8.45 -17.93 6.16
CA ASP A 55 8.00 -19.29 5.85
C ASP A 55 6.62 -19.20 5.17
N GLY A 56 6.18 -20.27 4.49
CA GLY A 56 4.94 -20.28 3.71
C GLY A 56 5.14 -19.88 2.25
N SER A 57 4.09 -19.38 1.61
CA SER A 57 4.19 -18.99 0.19
C SER A 57 3.47 -17.68 -0.13
N VAL A 58 4.05 -16.92 -1.05
CA VAL A 58 3.44 -15.74 -1.69
C VAL A 58 3.51 -15.95 -3.20
N GLU A 59 2.40 -15.76 -3.88
CA GLU A 59 2.30 -15.84 -5.34
C GLU A 59 1.59 -14.58 -5.86
N ILE A 60 2.17 -13.95 -6.87
CA ILE A 60 1.60 -12.78 -7.55
C ILE A 60 1.55 -13.07 -9.04
N ASP A 61 0.35 -13.07 -9.60
CA ASP A 61 0.07 -13.38 -11.00
C ASP A 61 0.73 -14.70 -11.48
N GLY A 62 0.68 -15.74 -10.67
CA GLY A 62 1.27 -17.05 -10.97
C GLY A 62 2.77 -17.13 -10.72
N VAL A 63 3.43 -16.04 -10.33
CA VAL A 63 4.85 -16.04 -9.99
C VAL A 63 5.00 -16.23 -8.47
N LYS A 64 5.58 -17.36 -8.07
CA LYS A 64 5.86 -17.66 -6.66
C LYS A 64 7.12 -16.94 -6.19
N LEU A 65 7.04 -16.30 -5.01
CA LEU A 65 8.18 -15.63 -4.39
C LEU A 65 9.28 -16.65 -4.06
N GLY A 66 10.49 -16.37 -4.52
CA GLY A 66 11.69 -17.16 -4.27
C GLY A 66 12.94 -16.39 -4.66
N LYS A 67 14.11 -16.91 -4.32
CA LYS A 67 15.40 -16.24 -4.61
C LYS A 67 15.59 -15.95 -6.11
N SER A 68 15.17 -16.86 -6.99
CA SER A 68 15.28 -16.70 -8.44
C SER A 68 14.23 -15.79 -9.06
N THR A 69 13.08 -15.60 -8.42
CA THR A 69 11.93 -14.84 -8.92
C THR A 69 11.76 -13.49 -8.23
N LEU A 70 12.66 -13.12 -7.32
CA LEU A 70 12.56 -11.89 -6.52
C LEU A 70 12.45 -10.63 -7.38
N THR A 71 13.20 -10.57 -8.47
CA THR A 71 13.15 -9.43 -9.39
C THR A 71 11.79 -9.35 -10.10
N ASP A 72 11.22 -10.49 -10.48
CA ASP A 72 9.91 -10.53 -11.15
C ASP A 72 8.79 -10.14 -10.18
N ILE A 73 8.82 -10.65 -8.96
CA ILE A 73 7.89 -10.23 -7.89
C ILE A 73 7.92 -8.72 -7.68
N ARG A 74 9.11 -8.11 -7.58
CA ARG A 74 9.27 -6.67 -7.40
C ARG A 74 8.88 -5.82 -8.62
N ARG A 75 8.79 -6.43 -9.81
CA ARG A 75 8.19 -5.81 -11.00
C ARG A 75 6.68 -5.88 -10.98
N LEU A 76 6.11 -6.98 -10.47
CA LEU A 76 4.67 -7.20 -10.37
C LEU A 76 4.03 -6.43 -9.21
N ALA A 77 4.72 -6.31 -8.08
CA ALA A 77 4.24 -5.64 -6.88
C ALA A 77 4.98 -4.32 -6.63
N GLY A 78 4.28 -3.22 -6.78
CA GLY A 78 4.81 -1.89 -6.47
C GLY A 78 4.41 -1.44 -5.07
N VAL A 79 5.38 -1.11 -4.22
CA VAL A 79 5.15 -0.67 -2.84
C VAL A 79 5.27 0.85 -2.74
N VAL A 80 4.24 1.49 -2.17
CA VAL A 80 4.28 2.89 -1.75
C VAL A 80 4.47 2.92 -0.23
N PHE A 81 5.62 3.39 0.21
CA PHE A 81 5.98 3.41 1.63
C PHE A 81 5.20 4.45 2.43
N GLN A 82 5.08 4.23 3.74
CA GLN A 82 4.43 5.15 4.66
C GLN A 82 5.06 6.53 4.66
N ASN A 83 6.40 6.62 4.67
CA ASN A 83 7.12 7.88 4.56
C ASN A 83 7.61 8.07 3.11
N PRO A 84 7.11 9.08 2.37
CA PRO A 84 7.56 9.34 1.01
C PRO A 84 9.06 9.69 0.90
N ASP A 85 9.68 10.21 1.96
CA ASP A 85 11.11 10.54 1.96
C ASP A 85 12.00 9.29 1.88
N ASP A 86 11.49 8.11 2.25
CA ASP A 86 12.20 6.84 2.08
C ASP A 86 12.17 6.34 0.61
N GLN A 87 11.38 6.99 -0.24
CA GLN A 87 11.17 6.60 -1.64
C GLN A 87 11.66 7.65 -2.63
N LEU A 88 11.68 8.93 -2.25
CA LEU A 88 12.10 10.07 -3.08
C LEU A 88 13.48 10.54 -2.65
N PHE A 89 14.51 10.15 -3.40
CA PHE A 89 15.92 10.36 -3.01
C PHE A 89 16.79 10.92 -4.12
N LEU A 90 16.24 11.12 -5.33
CA LEU A 90 16.97 11.67 -6.47
C LEU A 90 16.84 13.21 -6.57
N PRO A 91 17.67 13.87 -7.38
CA PRO A 91 17.68 15.33 -7.46
C PRO A 91 16.35 15.95 -7.87
N THR A 92 15.60 15.29 -8.75
CA THR A 92 14.30 15.77 -9.25
C THR A 92 13.23 14.68 -9.18
N ILE A 93 11.97 15.10 -9.14
CA ILE A 93 10.82 14.19 -9.21
C ILE A 93 10.82 13.41 -10.54
N TYR A 94 11.26 14.03 -11.63
CA TYR A 94 11.45 13.33 -12.90
C TYR A 94 12.41 12.15 -12.74
N ASP A 95 13.56 12.35 -12.09
CA ASP A 95 14.55 11.30 -11.90
C ASP A 95 14.04 10.19 -11.01
N ASP A 96 13.33 10.52 -9.91
CA ASP A 96 12.72 9.54 -9.03
C ASP A 96 11.71 8.65 -9.79
N ILE A 97 10.84 9.26 -10.62
CA ILE A 97 9.85 8.50 -11.42
C ILE A 97 10.55 7.67 -12.51
N ALA A 98 11.60 8.21 -13.13
CA ALA A 98 12.35 7.53 -14.19
C ALA A 98 13.20 6.35 -13.68
N PHE A 99 13.54 6.33 -12.40
CA PHE A 99 14.44 5.34 -11.81
C PHE A 99 13.97 3.90 -12.01
N GLY A 100 12.70 3.62 -11.68
CA GLY A 100 12.11 2.30 -11.87
C GLY A 100 12.14 1.82 -13.34
N PRO A 101 11.56 2.58 -14.28
CA PRO A 101 11.60 2.28 -15.72
C PRO A 101 13.01 2.09 -16.29
N ARG A 102 14.00 2.90 -15.88
CA ARG A 102 15.40 2.73 -16.27
C ARG A 102 15.98 1.41 -15.77
N ASN A 103 15.73 1.06 -14.52
CA ASN A 103 16.17 -0.22 -13.93
C ASN A 103 15.48 -1.43 -14.57
N MET A 104 14.32 -1.24 -15.19
CA MET A 104 13.65 -2.28 -15.99
C MET A 104 14.28 -2.45 -17.39
N GLY A 105 15.26 -1.60 -17.76
CA GLY A 105 15.96 -1.64 -19.04
C GLY A 105 15.20 -1.02 -20.20
N LEU A 106 14.25 -0.10 -19.93
CA LEU A 106 13.56 0.63 -20.99
C LEU A 106 14.49 1.69 -21.60
N ASP A 107 14.27 1.96 -22.90
CA ASP A 107 14.92 3.07 -23.59
C ASP A 107 14.43 4.43 -23.06
N GLU A 108 15.23 5.48 -23.23
CA GLU A 108 14.95 6.81 -22.67
C GLU A 108 13.67 7.46 -23.25
N GLU A 109 13.25 7.10 -24.46
CA GLU A 109 11.99 7.59 -25.02
C GLU A 109 10.79 6.99 -24.28
N SER A 110 10.82 5.67 -24.08
CA SER A 110 9.83 4.94 -23.26
C SER A 110 9.81 5.43 -21.81
N VAL A 111 10.97 5.68 -21.22
CA VAL A 111 11.09 6.24 -19.86
C VAL A 111 10.40 7.61 -19.79
N ARG A 112 10.78 8.52 -20.70
CA ARG A 112 10.18 9.86 -20.76
C ARG A 112 8.67 9.79 -20.92
N TYR A 113 8.18 8.97 -21.84
CA TYR A 113 6.74 8.78 -22.04
C TYR A 113 6.04 8.34 -20.75
N ARG A 114 6.58 7.33 -20.05
CA ARG A 114 6.00 6.85 -18.79
C ARG A 114 5.99 7.91 -17.70
N VAL A 115 7.07 8.68 -17.56
CA VAL A 115 7.17 9.75 -16.57
C VAL A 115 6.12 10.83 -16.84
N GLU A 116 6.08 11.37 -18.07
CA GLU A 116 5.13 12.43 -18.44
C GLU A 116 3.67 11.97 -18.30
N ASP A 117 3.38 10.71 -18.67
CA ASP A 117 2.06 10.12 -18.54
C ASP A 117 1.63 10.01 -17.06
N ARG A 118 2.55 9.60 -16.15
CA ARG A 118 2.23 9.50 -14.71
C ARG A 118 2.11 10.85 -14.04
N LEU A 119 2.95 11.80 -14.39
CA LEU A 119 2.84 13.18 -13.91
C LEU A 119 1.47 13.76 -14.26
N ARG A 120 1.02 13.58 -15.50
CA ARG A 120 -0.28 14.04 -15.98
C ARG A 120 -1.44 13.31 -15.30
N LEU A 121 -1.36 11.97 -15.18
CA LEU A 121 -2.39 11.17 -14.51
C LEU A 121 -2.67 11.64 -13.09
N LEU A 122 -1.62 12.05 -12.38
CA LEU A 122 -1.70 12.48 -10.98
C LEU A 122 -1.85 14.00 -10.82
N GLY A 123 -1.80 14.78 -11.92
CA GLY A 123 -1.94 16.24 -11.90
C GLY A 123 -0.75 16.97 -11.23
N ILE A 124 0.45 16.39 -11.36
CA ILE A 124 1.68 16.89 -10.72
C ILE A 124 2.78 17.28 -11.71
N GLU A 125 2.43 17.65 -12.95
CA GLU A 125 3.39 18.04 -14.00
C GLU A 125 4.29 19.20 -13.54
N HIS A 126 3.75 20.10 -12.74
CA HIS A 126 4.46 21.24 -12.17
C HIS A 126 5.56 20.88 -11.17
N LEU A 127 5.60 19.62 -10.72
CA LEU A 127 6.63 19.12 -9.80
C LEU A 127 7.84 18.49 -10.52
N ARG A 128 7.73 18.25 -11.82
CA ARG A 128 8.68 17.49 -12.64
C ARG A 128 10.15 17.77 -12.31
N ASP A 129 10.53 19.03 -12.31
CA ASP A 129 11.91 19.46 -12.14
C ASP A 129 12.21 19.98 -10.70
N ARG A 130 11.30 19.70 -9.76
CA ARG A 130 11.46 20.06 -8.35
C ARG A 130 12.16 18.95 -7.58
N THR A 131 12.82 19.33 -6.49
CA THR A 131 13.35 18.40 -5.49
C THR A 131 12.27 18.05 -4.46
N ALA A 132 12.25 16.79 -4.00
CA ALA A 132 11.33 16.34 -2.97
C ALA A 132 11.37 17.16 -1.68
N LEU A 133 12.53 17.73 -1.33
CA LEU A 133 12.70 18.55 -0.12
C LEU A 133 11.82 19.81 -0.09
N LYS A 134 11.37 20.30 -1.25
CA LYS A 134 10.55 21.52 -1.39
C LYS A 134 9.06 21.24 -1.58
N LEU A 135 8.63 19.99 -1.42
CA LEU A 135 7.25 19.56 -1.63
C LEU A 135 6.48 19.47 -0.32
N SER A 136 5.18 19.76 -0.37
CA SER A 136 4.24 19.44 0.70
C SER A 136 4.08 17.90 0.85
N GLY A 137 3.56 17.46 2.00
CA GLY A 137 3.32 16.03 2.23
C GLY A 137 2.42 15.39 1.16
N GLY A 138 1.38 16.11 0.73
CA GLY A 138 0.48 15.63 -0.34
C GLY A 138 1.19 15.52 -1.69
N GLU A 139 2.00 16.51 -2.07
CA GLU A 139 2.79 16.48 -3.30
C GLU A 139 3.81 15.35 -3.28
N LYS A 140 4.52 15.13 -2.15
CA LYS A 140 5.42 14.00 -1.98
C LYS A 140 4.70 12.66 -2.13
N ARG A 141 3.50 12.52 -1.56
CA ARG A 141 2.68 11.31 -1.69
C ARG A 141 2.31 11.02 -3.13
N MET A 142 1.87 12.03 -3.89
CA MET A 142 1.56 11.89 -5.32
C MET A 142 2.82 11.53 -6.12
N ALA A 143 3.96 12.16 -5.83
CA ALA A 143 5.24 11.84 -6.48
C ALA A 143 5.67 10.39 -6.18
N ALA A 144 5.59 9.94 -4.92
CA ALA A 144 5.89 8.56 -4.55
C ALA A 144 4.96 7.55 -5.27
N MET A 145 3.68 7.86 -5.40
CA MET A 145 2.77 7.04 -6.22
C MET A 145 3.16 7.02 -7.70
N ALA A 146 3.62 8.15 -8.25
CA ALA A 146 4.06 8.23 -9.64
C ALA A 146 5.25 7.29 -9.91
N THR A 147 6.21 7.18 -8.98
CA THR A 147 7.37 6.28 -9.13
C THR A 147 6.93 4.83 -9.28
N VAL A 148 5.94 4.40 -8.50
CA VAL A 148 5.40 3.04 -8.56
C VAL A 148 4.59 2.83 -9.83
N LEU A 149 3.66 3.73 -10.13
CA LEU A 149 2.80 3.61 -11.32
C LEU A 149 3.59 3.63 -12.63
N ALA A 150 4.77 4.29 -12.68
CA ALA A 150 5.63 4.30 -13.87
C ALA A 150 6.20 2.91 -14.21
N MET A 151 6.34 2.04 -13.22
CA MET A 151 6.75 0.65 -13.42
C MET A 151 5.64 -0.23 -14.00
N LYS A 152 4.37 0.22 -13.96
CA LYS A 152 3.16 -0.53 -14.36
C LYS A 152 3.02 -1.86 -13.61
N PRO A 153 3.02 -1.85 -12.28
CA PRO A 153 2.86 -3.08 -11.51
C PRO A 153 1.44 -3.64 -11.69
N SER A 154 1.29 -4.96 -11.54
CA SER A 154 -0.02 -5.61 -11.50
C SER A 154 -0.73 -5.36 -10.17
N VAL A 155 0.04 -5.24 -9.10
CA VAL A 155 -0.47 -5.03 -7.74
C VAL A 155 0.21 -3.82 -7.12
N MET A 156 -0.58 -2.92 -6.56
CA MET A 156 -0.09 -1.82 -5.73
C MET A 156 -0.27 -2.15 -4.26
N ILE A 157 0.78 -1.98 -3.48
CA ILE A 157 0.77 -2.16 -2.04
C ILE A 157 1.04 -0.78 -1.42
N LEU A 158 0.09 -0.28 -0.63
CA LEU A 158 0.20 1.04 -0.01
C LEU A 158 0.25 0.87 1.51
N ASP A 159 1.32 1.36 2.14
CA ASP A 159 1.46 1.36 3.60
C ASP A 159 1.12 2.75 4.14
N GLU A 160 0.04 2.86 4.92
CA GLU A 160 -0.49 4.08 5.55
C GLU A 160 -0.53 5.29 4.59
N PRO A 161 -1.20 5.19 3.44
CA PRO A 161 -1.08 6.20 2.37
C PRO A 161 -1.66 7.57 2.74
N THR A 162 -2.53 7.66 3.76
CA THR A 162 -3.12 8.92 4.24
C THR A 162 -2.32 9.60 5.35
N ALA A 163 -1.26 8.95 5.85
CA ALA A 163 -0.44 9.52 6.91
C ALA A 163 0.13 10.90 6.53
N PHE A 164 0.04 11.85 7.45
CA PHE A 164 0.55 13.23 7.31
C PHE A 164 -0.11 14.07 6.19
N LEU A 165 -1.26 13.63 5.63
CA LEU A 165 -1.98 14.40 4.64
C LEU A 165 -3.00 15.35 5.29
N ASP A 166 -3.08 16.57 4.77
CA ASP A 166 -4.20 17.45 5.06
C ASP A 166 -5.50 16.93 4.42
N PRO A 167 -6.68 17.43 4.83
CA PRO A 167 -7.97 16.93 4.32
C PRO A 167 -8.13 17.03 2.80
N LYS A 168 -7.54 18.04 2.16
CA LYS A 168 -7.61 18.25 0.71
C LYS A 168 -6.73 17.23 -0.03
N ALA A 169 -5.51 17.03 0.44
CA ALA A 169 -4.58 16.02 -0.11
C ALA A 169 -5.14 14.60 0.08
N ARG A 170 -5.73 14.30 1.28
CA ARG A 170 -6.42 13.04 1.53
C ARG A 170 -7.56 12.80 0.54
N ARG A 171 -8.42 13.79 0.30
CA ARG A 171 -9.53 13.70 -0.67
C ARG A 171 -9.01 13.47 -2.10
N ASN A 172 -7.95 14.17 -2.50
CA ASN A 172 -7.32 13.96 -3.80
C ASN A 172 -6.79 12.54 -3.95
N LEU A 173 -6.09 12.01 -2.94
CA LEU A 173 -5.60 10.63 -2.92
C LEU A 173 -6.74 9.62 -3.10
N ILE A 174 -7.84 9.77 -2.35
CA ILE A 174 -9.03 8.90 -2.50
C ILE A 174 -9.53 8.88 -3.94
N ASN A 175 -9.70 10.07 -4.54
CA ASN A 175 -10.20 10.18 -5.92
C ASN A 175 -9.26 9.49 -6.91
N VAL A 176 -7.96 9.66 -6.76
CA VAL A 176 -6.93 9.01 -7.58
C VAL A 176 -7.03 7.49 -7.42
N LEU A 177 -6.98 6.96 -6.20
CA LEU A 177 -7.02 5.50 -5.97
C LEU A 177 -8.30 4.87 -6.55
N LYS A 178 -9.46 5.50 -6.38
CA LYS A 178 -10.73 5.01 -6.94
C LYS A 178 -10.77 5.02 -8.47
N SER A 179 -9.95 5.83 -9.12
CA SER A 179 -9.86 5.88 -10.59
C SER A 179 -8.88 4.87 -11.19
N LEU A 180 -8.01 4.27 -10.38
CA LEU A 180 -7.01 3.32 -10.83
C LEU A 180 -7.60 1.90 -10.93
N PRO A 181 -7.41 1.19 -12.05
CA PRO A 181 -7.94 -0.17 -12.24
C PRO A 181 -7.04 -1.26 -11.64
N HIS A 182 -6.12 -0.91 -10.74
CA HIS A 182 -5.12 -1.83 -10.21
C HIS A 182 -5.69 -2.67 -9.07
N THR A 183 -5.18 -3.89 -8.93
CA THR A 183 -5.31 -4.65 -7.67
C THR A 183 -4.54 -3.92 -6.59
N MET A 184 -5.14 -3.71 -5.41
CA MET A 184 -4.51 -2.95 -4.33
C MET A 184 -4.61 -3.66 -2.98
N LEU A 185 -3.49 -3.68 -2.25
CA LEU A 185 -3.46 -3.96 -0.81
C LEU A 185 -3.15 -2.64 -0.09
N ILE A 186 -4.06 -2.19 0.75
CA ILE A 186 -3.94 -0.90 1.45
C ILE A 186 -3.90 -1.14 2.95
N ALA A 187 -2.72 -1.10 3.54
CA ALA A 187 -2.57 -1.13 4.99
C ALA A 187 -2.85 0.25 5.57
N THR A 188 -3.81 0.34 6.49
CA THR A 188 -4.15 1.61 7.12
C THR A 188 -4.86 1.43 8.46
N HIS A 189 -4.78 2.45 9.31
CA HIS A 189 -5.61 2.63 10.48
C HIS A 189 -6.71 3.70 10.28
N ASP A 190 -6.74 4.38 9.12
CA ASP A 190 -7.80 5.31 8.74
C ASP A 190 -9.01 4.53 8.20
N LEU A 191 -9.92 4.15 9.11
CA LEU A 191 -11.07 3.31 8.77
C LEU A 191 -12.03 4.00 7.80
N THR A 192 -12.19 5.33 7.91
CA THR A 192 -13.06 6.08 7.00
C THR A 192 -12.49 6.13 5.59
N PHE A 193 -11.18 6.19 5.46
CA PHE A 193 -10.50 6.07 4.17
C PHE A 193 -10.66 4.64 3.60
N ALA A 194 -10.44 3.62 4.43
CA ALA A 194 -10.61 2.23 4.02
C ALA A 194 -12.03 1.95 3.50
N ALA A 195 -13.06 2.40 4.21
CA ALA A 195 -14.46 2.26 3.81
C ALA A 195 -14.80 3.00 2.50
N GLU A 196 -14.12 4.13 2.21
CA GLU A 196 -14.33 4.86 0.96
C GLU A 196 -13.66 4.20 -0.27
N VAL A 197 -12.53 3.51 -0.07
CA VAL A 197 -11.68 3.01 -1.18
C VAL A 197 -11.77 1.51 -1.37
N CYS A 198 -11.98 0.74 -0.30
CA CYS A 198 -11.95 -0.72 -0.32
C CYS A 198 -13.35 -1.30 -0.08
N ARG A 199 -13.64 -2.43 -0.75
CA ARG A 199 -14.90 -3.16 -0.54
C ARG A 199 -14.76 -4.34 0.42
N ARG A 200 -13.54 -4.81 0.65
CA ARG A 200 -13.21 -5.90 1.57
C ARG A 200 -12.09 -5.45 2.49
N ALA A 201 -12.17 -5.88 3.73
CA ALA A 201 -11.14 -5.66 4.73
C ALA A 201 -10.70 -6.99 5.35
N VAL A 202 -9.40 -7.09 5.60
CA VAL A 202 -8.80 -8.10 6.47
C VAL A 202 -8.30 -7.39 7.72
N VAL A 203 -8.82 -7.80 8.87
CA VAL A 203 -8.41 -7.26 10.17
C VAL A 203 -7.33 -8.15 10.76
N LEU A 204 -6.14 -7.58 11.00
CA LEU A 204 -5.05 -8.27 11.66
C LEU A 204 -5.04 -7.99 13.16
N ARG A 205 -4.82 -9.03 13.95
CA ARG A 205 -4.60 -8.96 15.39
C ARG A 205 -3.43 -9.85 15.78
N LYS A 206 -2.40 -9.28 16.41
CA LYS A 206 -1.21 -10.01 16.89
C LYS A 206 -0.59 -10.94 15.83
N GLY A 207 -0.45 -10.45 14.62
CA GLY A 207 0.18 -11.19 13.52
C GLY A 207 -0.72 -12.15 12.74
N SER A 208 -1.96 -12.39 13.17
CA SER A 208 -2.89 -13.33 12.52
C SER A 208 -4.10 -12.61 11.95
N VAL A 209 -4.78 -13.25 11.00
CA VAL A 209 -6.09 -12.78 10.49
C VAL A 209 -7.12 -12.99 11.58
N PHE A 210 -7.72 -11.90 12.03
CA PHE A 210 -8.79 -11.91 13.04
C PHE A 210 -10.19 -11.93 12.40
N ALA A 211 -10.36 -11.16 11.31
CA ALA A 211 -11.59 -11.15 10.53
C ALA A 211 -11.28 -10.84 9.05
N ASP A 212 -12.15 -11.31 8.15
CA ASP A 212 -12.07 -11.08 6.71
C ASP A 212 -13.50 -10.99 6.15
N GLY A 213 -13.84 -9.90 5.51
CA GLY A 213 -15.19 -9.68 4.98
C GLY A 213 -15.41 -8.28 4.40
N PRO A 214 -16.67 -7.93 4.07
CA PRO A 214 -17.04 -6.63 3.54
C PRO A 214 -16.67 -5.49 4.50
N THR A 215 -16.13 -4.39 3.95
CA THR A 215 -15.72 -3.21 4.74
C THR A 215 -16.88 -2.55 5.48
N ASP A 216 -18.06 -2.51 4.85
CA ASP A 216 -19.28 -1.92 5.40
C ASP A 216 -19.91 -2.75 6.54
N GLU A 217 -19.54 -4.01 6.67
CA GLU A 217 -19.91 -4.84 7.80
C GLU A 217 -18.85 -4.78 8.91
N LEU A 218 -17.58 -5.09 8.56
CA LEU A 218 -16.52 -5.25 9.56
C LEU A 218 -16.16 -3.94 10.28
N LEU A 219 -16.00 -2.84 9.54
CA LEU A 219 -15.50 -1.59 10.13
C LEU A 219 -16.55 -0.82 10.96
N PHE A 220 -17.81 -1.25 10.87
CA PHE A 220 -18.93 -0.70 11.66
C PHE A 220 -19.37 -1.64 12.78
N ASP A 221 -18.77 -2.82 12.91
CA ASP A 221 -19.01 -3.74 14.03
C ASP A 221 -18.18 -3.31 15.24
N ASP A 222 -18.85 -2.71 16.23
CA ASP A 222 -18.19 -2.14 17.42
C ASP A 222 -17.54 -3.24 18.28
N GLU A 223 -18.18 -4.40 18.42
CA GLU A 223 -17.67 -5.51 19.25
C GLU A 223 -16.46 -6.16 18.60
N LEU A 224 -16.52 -6.40 17.29
CA LEU A 224 -15.41 -6.97 16.51
C LEU A 224 -14.19 -6.05 16.51
N MET A 225 -14.40 -4.74 16.28
CA MET A 225 -13.32 -3.78 16.20
C MET A 225 -12.68 -3.54 17.58
N ASP A 226 -13.47 -3.46 18.65
CA ASP A 226 -12.94 -3.39 20.02
C ASP A 226 -12.12 -4.65 20.36
N ALA A 227 -12.62 -5.83 20.04
CA ALA A 227 -11.88 -7.08 20.21
C ALA A 227 -10.58 -7.11 19.40
N ALA A 228 -10.52 -6.43 18.25
CA ALA A 228 -9.30 -6.27 17.47
C ALA A 228 -8.34 -5.20 18.05
N GLY A 229 -8.77 -4.44 19.04
CA GLY A 229 -8.04 -3.33 19.65
C GLY A 229 -8.04 -2.06 18.79
N ILE A 230 -9.12 -1.84 18.05
CA ILE A 230 -9.31 -0.71 17.13
C ILE A 230 -10.67 -0.08 17.42
N GLU A 231 -10.73 1.25 17.46
CA GLU A 231 -11.99 1.97 17.60
C GLU A 231 -12.80 1.91 16.28
N SER A 232 -14.08 1.49 16.34
CA SER A 232 -14.93 1.37 15.15
C SER A 232 -15.25 2.73 14.52
N ILE A 233 -15.75 2.73 13.28
CA ILE A 233 -16.20 3.97 12.62
C ILE A 233 -17.38 4.58 13.40
N ASN A 234 -18.31 3.79 13.94
CA ASN A 234 -19.46 4.29 14.71
C ASN A 234 -19.02 5.03 15.96
N VAL A 235 -18.08 4.49 16.73
CA VAL A 235 -17.54 5.10 17.93
C VAL A 235 -16.81 6.40 17.56
N TYR A 236 -16.00 6.38 16.50
CA TYR A 236 -15.29 7.57 16.02
C TYR A 236 -16.26 8.70 15.64
N ILE A 237 -17.29 8.41 14.84
CA ILE A 237 -18.32 9.40 14.44
C ILE A 237 -19.15 9.83 15.68
N GLY A 238 -19.57 8.88 16.52
CA GLY A 238 -20.35 9.16 17.73
C GLY A 238 -19.64 10.11 18.69
N ASN A 239 -18.32 10.01 18.84
CA ASN A 239 -17.51 10.88 19.67
C ASN A 239 -17.38 12.31 19.11
N ILE A 240 -17.47 12.50 17.79
CA ILE A 240 -17.45 13.82 17.16
C ILE A 240 -18.74 14.61 17.45
N PHE A 241 -19.89 13.94 17.54
CA PHE A 241 -21.21 14.57 17.73
C PHE A 241 -21.72 14.58 19.17
N LYS A 242 -21.00 13.98 20.13
CA LYS A 242 -21.31 14.04 21.58
C LYS A 242 -20.64 15.24 22.25
N LYS A 243 -20.80 16.44 21.70
CA LYS A 243 -20.44 17.69 22.37
C LYS A 243 -21.68 18.54 22.67
#